data_3dad3c2582839c8fb28046ab93f70b53
#
_entry.id   3dad3c2582839c8fb28046ab93f70b53
#
_cell.length_a   1.000
_cell.length_b   1.000
_cell.length_c   1.000
_cell.angle_alpha   90.00
_cell.angle_beta   90.00
_cell.angle_gamma   90.00
#
_symmetry.space_group_name_H-M   'P 1'
#
loop_
_entity.id
_entity.type
_entity.pdbx_description
1 polymer ?
#
loop_
_entity_poly.entity_id
_entity_poly.type
_entity_poly.pdbx_seq_one_letter_code
_entity_poly.pdbx_strand_id
1 'polypeptide(L)'
;TLDIPQLQPVYEHIHNNTTIDLALGPAWINVNHTGAYNVTHIHPNCDYTFVYYLTDNNAELVLDCPNMYAYHNHQHIQTRETKQQYNLGLEHRIQPTKGMLLMFPSYVPHRVEVNTHTESRMSMSWGGDCINNIHTKRIHPRQ
;
A
#
# COMPACT_ATOMS: atom_id res chain seq x y z
N THR A 1 9.33 -14.75 -12.43
CA THR A 1 8.48 -13.58 -12.72
C THR A 1 7.35 -14.06 -13.61
N LEU A 2 6.12 -14.10 -13.13
CA LEU A 2 4.97 -14.30 -14.01
C LEU A 2 4.86 -13.01 -14.83
N ASP A 3 5.32 -13.05 -16.05
CA ASP A 3 5.06 -12.01 -17.03
C ASP A 3 3.58 -12.13 -17.41
N ILE A 4 2.74 -11.25 -16.85
CA ILE A 4 1.31 -11.19 -17.16
C ILE A 4 1.14 -10.05 -18.15
N PRO A 5 1.02 -10.31 -19.46
CA PRO A 5 0.97 -9.26 -20.48
C PRO A 5 -0.15 -8.23 -20.24
N GLN A 6 -1.25 -8.66 -19.60
CA GLN A 6 -2.38 -7.80 -19.23
C GLN A 6 -2.02 -6.72 -18.18
N LEU A 7 -0.92 -6.90 -17.44
CA LEU A 7 -0.42 -5.94 -16.45
C LEU A 7 0.56 -4.93 -17.03
N GLN A 8 1.04 -5.15 -18.24
CA GLN A 8 2.00 -4.26 -18.88
C GLN A 8 1.56 -2.79 -18.87
N PRO A 9 0.30 -2.44 -19.18
CA PRO A 9 -0.17 -1.04 -19.10
C PRO A 9 -0.11 -0.47 -17.68
N VAL A 10 -0.32 -1.29 -16.65
CA VAL A 10 -0.21 -0.85 -15.24
C VAL A 10 1.24 -0.57 -14.88
N TYR A 11 2.16 -1.44 -15.28
CA TYR A 11 3.60 -1.25 -15.06
C TYR A 11 4.13 -0.01 -15.79
N GLU A 12 3.74 0.19 -17.05
CA GLU A 12 4.08 1.39 -17.82
C GLU A 12 3.52 2.66 -17.16
N HIS A 13 2.29 2.61 -16.65
CA HIS A 13 1.71 3.72 -15.91
C HIS A 13 2.52 4.06 -14.67
N ILE A 14 2.98 3.07 -13.89
CA ILE A 14 3.84 3.29 -12.73
C ILE A 14 5.14 3.96 -13.14
N HIS A 15 5.86 3.40 -14.12
CA HIS A 15 7.13 3.96 -14.59
C HIS A 15 7.00 5.39 -15.12
N ASN A 16 5.91 5.70 -15.82
CA ASN A 16 5.68 7.03 -16.39
C ASN A 16 5.25 8.09 -15.36
N ASN A 17 4.74 7.67 -14.19
CA ASN A 17 4.21 8.57 -13.17
C ASN A 17 5.02 8.57 -11.86
N THR A 18 6.12 7.83 -11.78
CA THR A 18 7.06 7.86 -10.67
C THR A 18 8.40 8.40 -11.13
N THR A 19 9.07 9.18 -10.27
CA THR A 19 10.46 9.62 -10.47
C THR A 19 11.46 8.63 -9.88
N ILE A 20 10.99 7.49 -9.40
CA ILE A 20 11.78 6.45 -8.73
C ILE A 20 11.90 5.27 -9.68
N ASP A 21 13.13 4.84 -9.97
CA ASP A 21 13.37 3.60 -10.70
C ASP A 21 13.06 2.41 -9.81
N LEU A 22 12.09 1.60 -10.22
CA LEU A 22 11.57 0.47 -9.45
C LEU A 22 11.74 -0.86 -10.19
N ALA A 23 12.24 -1.86 -9.48
CA ALA A 23 12.15 -3.26 -9.86
C ALA A 23 10.89 -3.85 -9.22
N LEU A 24 9.89 -4.18 -10.03
CA LEU A 24 8.63 -4.73 -9.54
C LEU A 24 8.75 -6.24 -9.33
N GLY A 25 8.28 -6.71 -8.17
CA GLY A 25 8.24 -8.12 -7.81
C GLY A 25 7.02 -8.86 -8.38
N PRO A 26 6.85 -10.15 -8.01
CA PRO A 26 5.69 -10.94 -8.43
C PRO A 26 4.41 -10.36 -7.81
N ALA A 27 3.33 -10.37 -8.61
CA ALA A 27 2.00 -9.97 -8.17
C ALA A 27 1.23 -11.14 -7.58
N TRP A 28 0.31 -10.83 -6.65
CA TRP A 28 -0.68 -11.79 -6.13
C TRP A 28 -2.06 -11.15 -6.08
N ILE A 29 -3.11 -11.97 -6.12
CA ILE A 29 -4.49 -11.52 -6.03
C ILE A 29 -5.03 -11.81 -4.64
N ASN A 30 -5.64 -10.80 -4.03
CA ASN A 30 -6.40 -10.90 -2.79
C ASN A 30 -7.89 -10.94 -3.12
N VAL A 31 -8.58 -11.93 -2.56
CA VAL A 31 -10.03 -12.08 -2.67
C VAL A 31 -10.62 -12.12 -1.27
N ASN A 32 -11.31 -11.05 -0.90
CA ASN A 32 -11.98 -10.94 0.40
C ASN A 32 -13.50 -11.14 0.17
N HIS A 33 -14.00 -12.33 0.49
CA HIS A 33 -15.44 -12.62 0.50
C HIS A 33 -16.14 -11.85 1.62
N THR A 34 -17.46 -11.86 1.65
CA THR A 34 -18.27 -11.31 2.75
C THR A 34 -17.78 -11.82 4.09
N GLY A 35 -17.53 -10.91 5.03
CA GLY A 35 -16.99 -11.20 6.36
C GLY A 35 -15.48 -11.34 6.42
N ALA A 36 -14.77 -11.40 5.29
CA ALA A 36 -13.31 -11.47 5.27
C ALA A 36 -12.67 -10.09 5.46
N TYR A 37 -11.48 -10.09 6.03
CA TYR A 37 -10.65 -8.90 6.30
C TYR A 37 -9.18 -9.29 6.26
N ASN A 38 -8.29 -8.30 6.28
CA ASN A 38 -6.85 -8.53 6.46
C ASN A 38 -6.40 -7.84 7.75
N VAL A 39 -5.72 -8.58 8.62
CA VAL A 39 -5.13 -8.02 9.84
C VAL A 39 -4.04 -7.01 9.51
N THR A 40 -3.74 -6.11 10.45
CA THR A 40 -2.64 -5.15 10.31
C THR A 40 -1.32 -5.87 10.09
N HIS A 41 -0.61 -5.50 9.04
CA HIS A 41 0.69 -6.06 8.65
C HIS A 41 1.54 -5.04 7.88
N ILE A 42 2.80 -5.41 7.61
CA ILE A 42 3.76 -4.68 6.76
C ILE A 42 4.38 -5.65 5.75
N HIS A 43 5.07 -5.12 4.74
CA HIS A 43 5.83 -5.93 3.77
C HIS A 43 7.34 -5.66 3.89
N PRO A 44 8.05 -6.36 4.79
CA PRO A 44 9.44 -6.03 5.13
C PRO A 44 10.47 -6.35 4.03
N ASN A 45 10.05 -7.03 2.95
CA ASN A 45 10.94 -7.53 1.90
C ASN A 45 10.99 -6.66 0.64
N CYS A 46 10.34 -5.50 0.65
CA CYS A 46 10.35 -4.54 -0.46
C CYS A 46 10.30 -3.10 0.06
N ASP A 47 10.66 -2.14 -0.80
CA ASP A 47 10.66 -0.71 -0.43
C ASP A 47 9.26 -0.12 -0.52
N TYR A 48 8.49 -0.50 -1.55
CA TYR A 48 7.12 -0.03 -1.79
C TYR A 48 6.15 -1.17 -1.99
N THR A 49 4.92 -0.95 -1.56
CA THR A 49 3.77 -1.83 -1.80
C THR A 49 2.83 -1.15 -2.78
N PHE A 50 2.35 -1.93 -3.74
CA PHE A 50 1.36 -1.52 -4.73
C PHE A 50 0.08 -2.31 -4.54
N VAL A 51 -1.06 -1.63 -4.70
CA VAL A 51 -2.38 -2.26 -4.66
C VAL A 51 -3.21 -1.70 -5.81
N TYR A 52 -3.64 -2.58 -6.72
CA TYR A 52 -4.54 -2.26 -7.81
C TYR A 52 -5.90 -2.92 -7.58
N TYR A 53 -6.96 -2.12 -7.58
CA TYR A 53 -8.30 -2.60 -7.28
C TYR A 53 -9.03 -3.09 -8.53
N LEU A 54 -9.52 -4.32 -8.46
CA LEU A 54 -10.26 -4.99 -9.54
C LEU A 54 -11.77 -4.81 -9.41
N THR A 55 -12.24 -4.47 -8.20
CA THR A 55 -13.66 -4.24 -7.89
C THR A 55 -13.84 -2.98 -7.07
N ASP A 56 -15.02 -2.35 -7.17
CA ASP A 56 -15.51 -1.43 -6.17
C ASP A 56 -15.91 -2.22 -4.92
N ASN A 57 -15.68 -1.68 -3.73
CA ASN A 57 -16.10 -2.32 -2.49
C ASN A 57 -16.09 -1.31 -1.33
N ASN A 58 -16.77 -1.63 -0.22
CA ASN A 58 -16.80 -0.79 0.97
C ASN A 58 -15.73 -1.16 2.02
N ALA A 59 -15.04 -2.28 1.86
CA ALA A 59 -13.96 -2.67 2.76
C ALA A 59 -12.73 -1.80 2.50
N GLU A 60 -12.56 -0.77 3.31
CA GLU A 60 -11.48 0.21 3.19
C GLU A 60 -10.10 -0.42 3.40
N LEU A 61 -9.11 0.11 2.70
CA LEU A 61 -7.72 -0.03 3.09
C LEU A 61 -7.40 1.07 4.11
N VAL A 62 -6.89 0.69 5.25
CA VAL A 62 -6.49 1.62 6.31
C VAL A 62 -4.97 1.58 6.45
N LEU A 63 -4.33 2.73 6.26
CA LEU A 63 -2.91 2.93 6.51
C LEU A 63 -2.77 3.55 7.90
N ASP A 64 -2.03 2.89 8.79
CA ASP A 64 -1.77 3.38 10.14
C ASP A 64 -0.50 4.25 10.15
N CYS A 65 -0.46 5.24 11.04
CA CYS A 65 0.73 6.06 11.22
C CYS A 65 1.92 5.19 11.68
N PRO A 66 3.02 5.11 10.89
CA PRO A 66 4.14 4.24 11.24
C PRO A 66 4.99 4.79 12.39
N ASN A 67 4.82 6.07 12.73
CA ASN A 67 5.59 6.73 13.78
C ASN A 67 4.67 7.40 14.81
N MET A 68 4.14 6.59 15.72
CA MET A 68 3.25 7.04 16.79
C MET A 68 3.91 8.06 17.72
N TYR A 69 5.22 7.98 17.92
CA TYR A 69 5.95 8.93 18.77
C TYR A 69 6.02 10.32 18.13
N ALA A 70 6.36 10.40 16.85
CA ALA A 70 6.34 11.68 16.13
C ALA A 70 4.91 12.25 16.07
N TYR A 71 3.91 11.41 15.83
CA TYR A 71 2.52 11.82 15.85
C TYR A 71 2.14 12.43 17.21
N HIS A 72 2.47 11.78 18.33
CA HIS A 72 2.17 12.28 19.67
C HIS A 72 2.82 13.65 19.92
N ASN A 73 4.08 13.82 19.56
CA ASN A 73 4.78 15.10 19.70
C ASN A 73 4.15 16.20 18.83
N HIS A 74 3.76 15.88 17.59
CA HIS A 74 3.09 16.85 16.71
C HIS A 74 1.69 17.23 17.18
N GLN A 75 1.00 16.40 17.95
CA GLN A 75 -0.33 16.71 18.52
C GLN A 75 -0.32 17.97 19.38
N HIS A 76 0.78 18.24 20.08
CA HIS A 76 0.91 19.39 20.97
C HIS A 76 1.26 20.70 20.24
N ILE A 77 1.74 20.63 19.00
CA ILE A 77 2.28 21.79 18.26
C ILE A 77 1.28 22.32 17.23
N GLN A 78 0.31 21.52 16.81
CA GLN A 78 -0.58 21.86 15.69
C GLN A 78 -2.00 22.14 16.12
N THR A 79 -2.60 23.19 15.52
CA THR A 79 -4.02 23.51 15.74
C THR A 79 -4.93 22.43 15.12
N ARG A 80 -6.20 22.41 15.58
CA ARG A 80 -7.22 21.52 15.03
C ARG A 80 -7.43 21.73 13.53
N GLU A 81 -7.40 22.98 13.09
CA GLU A 81 -7.56 23.38 11.70
C GLU A 81 -6.44 22.82 10.81
N THR A 82 -5.18 22.93 11.27
CA THR A 82 -4.02 22.38 10.57
C THR A 82 -4.13 20.86 10.42
N LYS A 83 -4.55 20.14 11.46
CA LYS A 83 -4.74 18.70 11.42
C LYS A 83 -5.80 18.29 10.39
N GLN A 84 -6.91 19.01 10.30
CA GLN A 84 -7.96 18.75 9.33
C GLN A 84 -7.51 19.07 7.90
N GLN A 85 -6.83 20.19 7.70
CA GLN A 85 -6.36 20.64 6.39
C GLN A 85 -5.39 19.65 5.76
N TYR A 86 -4.49 19.05 6.54
CA TYR A 86 -3.45 18.14 6.05
C TYR A 86 -3.74 16.66 6.32
N ASN A 87 -4.95 16.34 6.79
CA ASN A 87 -5.35 14.97 7.13
C ASN A 87 -4.35 14.28 8.07
N LEU A 88 -3.88 15.00 9.08
CA LEU A 88 -2.90 14.53 10.06
C LEU A 88 -3.61 13.67 11.11
N GLY A 89 -4.05 12.49 10.72
CA GLY A 89 -4.67 11.49 11.58
C GLY A 89 -3.73 10.35 11.94
N LEU A 90 -4.20 9.49 12.85
CA LEU A 90 -3.53 8.21 13.16
C LEU A 90 -3.71 7.20 12.05
N GLU A 91 -4.77 7.32 11.29
CA GLU A 91 -5.16 6.43 10.21
C GLU A 91 -5.50 7.24 8.97
N HIS A 92 -5.12 6.72 7.82
CA HIS A 92 -5.60 7.19 6.53
C HIS A 92 -6.46 6.10 5.90
N ARG A 93 -7.75 6.40 5.73
CA ARG A 93 -8.75 5.46 5.21
C ARG A 93 -8.98 5.70 3.72
N ILE A 94 -8.90 4.64 2.95
CA ILE A 94 -9.01 4.68 1.48
C ILE A 94 -10.14 3.75 1.06
N GLN A 95 -11.18 4.36 0.49
CA GLN A 95 -12.28 3.64 -0.12
C GLN A 95 -11.85 3.05 -1.46
N PRO A 96 -11.88 1.72 -1.66
CA PRO A 96 -11.50 1.10 -2.92
C PRO A 96 -12.44 1.50 -4.05
N THR A 97 -11.85 1.84 -5.19
CA THR A 97 -12.56 2.07 -6.45
C THR A 97 -11.90 1.25 -7.53
N LYS A 98 -12.67 0.55 -8.34
CA LYS A 98 -12.16 -0.24 -9.46
C LYS A 98 -11.26 0.61 -10.37
N GLY A 99 -10.08 0.10 -10.67
CA GLY A 99 -9.07 0.80 -11.48
C GLY A 99 -8.17 1.74 -10.68
N MET A 100 -8.42 1.95 -9.38
CA MET A 100 -7.52 2.71 -8.51
C MET A 100 -6.22 1.94 -8.31
N LEU A 101 -5.10 2.65 -8.45
CA LEU A 101 -3.77 2.17 -8.11
C LEU A 101 -3.23 2.98 -6.93
N LEU A 102 -2.80 2.28 -5.89
CA LEU A 102 -2.13 2.87 -4.73
C LEU A 102 -0.68 2.42 -4.68
N MET A 103 0.18 3.33 -4.23
CA MET A 103 1.57 3.07 -3.90
C MET A 103 1.87 3.69 -2.54
N PHE A 104 2.47 2.94 -1.65
CA PHE A 104 2.91 3.43 -0.34
C PHE A 104 4.16 2.68 0.14
N PRO A 105 4.97 3.29 1.04
CA PRO A 105 6.13 2.62 1.61
C PRO A 105 5.75 1.33 2.33
N SER A 106 6.47 0.25 2.07
CA SER A 106 6.11 -1.10 2.57
C SER A 106 6.19 -1.26 4.07
N TYR A 107 6.87 -0.36 4.77
CA TYR A 107 6.94 -0.32 6.24
C TYR A 107 5.69 0.30 6.89
N VAL A 108 4.78 0.92 6.12
CA VAL A 108 3.54 1.49 6.65
C VAL A 108 2.62 0.36 7.06
N PRO A 109 2.25 0.25 8.35
CA PRO A 109 1.30 -0.75 8.80
C PRO A 109 -0.06 -0.50 8.14
N HIS A 110 -0.69 -1.55 7.66
CA HIS A 110 -1.96 -1.44 6.96
C HIS A 110 -2.83 -2.67 7.16
N ARG A 111 -4.14 -2.46 7.03
CA ARG A 111 -5.16 -3.50 7.15
C ARG A 111 -6.27 -3.29 6.13
N VAL A 112 -7.05 -4.31 5.90
CA VAL A 112 -8.30 -4.22 5.14
C VAL A 112 -9.45 -4.45 6.11
N GLU A 113 -10.39 -3.52 6.16
CA GLU A 113 -11.60 -3.64 6.98
C GLU A 113 -12.49 -4.79 6.49
N VAL A 114 -13.42 -5.21 7.34
CA VAL A 114 -14.33 -6.30 7.03
C VAL A 114 -15.16 -5.98 5.79
N ASN A 115 -15.15 -6.88 4.82
CA ASN A 115 -16.07 -6.79 3.67
C ASN A 115 -17.50 -7.11 4.14
N THR A 116 -18.35 -6.10 4.20
CA THR A 116 -19.77 -6.26 4.58
C THR A 116 -20.70 -6.37 3.36
N HIS A 117 -20.16 -6.28 2.13
CA HIS A 117 -20.92 -6.50 0.91
C HIS A 117 -21.11 -7.98 0.59
N THR A 118 -22.13 -8.30 -0.19
CA THR A 118 -22.35 -9.66 -0.73
C THR A 118 -21.33 -10.03 -1.80
N GLU A 119 -20.74 -9.03 -2.47
CA GLU A 119 -19.74 -9.22 -3.50
C GLU A 119 -18.34 -9.27 -2.92
N SER A 120 -17.48 -10.06 -3.53
CA SER A 120 -16.08 -10.16 -3.13
C SER A 120 -15.32 -8.89 -3.50
N ARG A 121 -14.53 -8.39 -2.56
CA ARG A 121 -13.51 -7.38 -2.82
C ARG A 121 -12.29 -8.06 -3.45
N MET A 122 -11.88 -7.58 -4.60
CA MET A 122 -10.72 -8.12 -5.30
C MET A 122 -9.68 -7.03 -5.53
N SER A 123 -8.45 -7.32 -5.18
CA SER A 123 -7.29 -6.47 -5.47
C SER A 123 -6.09 -7.30 -5.86
N MET A 124 -5.22 -6.71 -6.64
CA MET A 124 -3.92 -7.27 -6.98
C MET A 124 -2.85 -6.44 -6.30
N SER A 125 -1.89 -7.11 -5.69
CA SER A 125 -0.81 -6.47 -4.95
C SER A 125 0.55 -7.00 -5.41
N TRP A 126 1.59 -6.18 -5.26
CA TRP A 126 2.99 -6.56 -5.46
C TRP A 126 3.91 -5.61 -4.71
N GLY A 127 5.15 -6.04 -4.52
CA GLY A 127 6.22 -5.21 -3.97
C GLY A 127 7.06 -4.59 -5.07
N GLY A 128 7.73 -3.47 -4.77
CA GLY A 128 8.73 -2.85 -5.63
C GLY A 128 9.94 -2.41 -4.83
N ASP A 129 11.12 -2.64 -5.39
CA ASP A 129 12.40 -2.21 -4.81
C ASP A 129 13.01 -1.07 -5.62
N CYS A 130 13.58 -0.07 -4.94
CA CYS A 130 14.33 1.00 -5.59
C CYS A 130 15.61 0.43 -6.20
N ILE A 131 15.81 0.60 -7.51
CA ILE A 131 16.96 0.04 -8.22
C ILE A 131 18.26 0.62 -7.68
N ASN A 132 18.28 1.90 -7.32
CA ASN A 132 19.46 2.59 -6.77
C ASN A 132 19.86 2.11 -5.36
N ASN A 133 18.98 1.40 -4.63
CA ASN A 133 19.26 0.83 -3.32
C ASN A 133 19.82 -0.60 -3.40
N ILE A 134 19.90 -1.21 -4.58
CA ILE A 134 20.41 -2.58 -4.75
C ILE A 134 21.88 -2.69 -4.29
N HIS A 135 22.65 -1.61 -4.36
CA HIS A 135 24.04 -1.60 -3.90
C HIS A 135 24.19 -1.64 -2.37
N THR A 136 23.22 -1.19 -1.60
CA THR A 136 23.24 -1.19 -0.14
C THR A 136 22.70 -2.48 0.48
N LYS A 137 21.84 -3.23 -0.20
CA LYS A 137 21.30 -4.51 0.29
C LYS A 137 22.30 -5.68 0.24
N ARG A 138 23.50 -5.50 -0.35
CA ARG A 138 24.52 -6.59 -0.48
C ARG A 138 25.37 -6.86 0.77
N ILE A 139 25.10 -6.22 1.91
CA ILE A 139 25.95 -6.31 3.10
C ILE A 139 25.47 -7.36 4.13
N HIS A 140 24.41 -8.09 3.89
CA HIS A 140 24.03 -9.21 4.76
C HIS A 140 24.07 -10.53 3.98
N PRO A 141 25.17 -11.32 4.13
CA PRO A 141 25.12 -12.72 3.71
C PRO A 141 24.07 -13.42 4.57
N ARG A 142 23.15 -14.10 3.92
CA ARG A 142 22.22 -14.99 4.61
C ARG A 142 23.04 -16.07 5.33
N GLN A 143 22.96 -16.11 6.63
CA GLN A 143 23.32 -17.26 7.42
C GLN A 143 22.20 -18.29 7.37
#